data_53ca270d734873b71beb05d159604192
#
_entry.id   53ca270d734873b71beb05d159604192
#
_cell.length_a   1.000
_cell.length_b   1.000
_cell.length_c   1.000
_cell.angle_alpha   90.00
_cell.angle_beta   90.00
_cell.angle_gamma   90.00
#
_symmetry.space_group_name_H-M   'P 1'
#
loop_
_entity.id
_entity.type
_entity.pdbx_description
1 polymer ?
#
loop_
_entity_poly.entity_id
_entity_poly.type
_entity_poly.pdbx_seq_one_letter_code
_entity_poly.pdbx_strand_id
1 'polypeptide(L)'
;MSAVNQDSQNTRPETQFGNWRHRRVVVKAGTSVLTGPEHVGPNQKVMADLVRQVSYLRCEDSVEVLLVTSGAIAAGREALGNRQRSHWGRDIPSRQVLAALGQGRLMHLYQEQFSRHQVQVAQTLLTINDLSDRQSYLNVRNTLLGLLEFGVVPIINENDVVAVDEIGEVFGDNDRLSALVANLVDADLLIILTDIDGLFTTDPRVDPEATLVPVVQHIDSTVEAMAGKHSNPWARGGMPTKIEAARLVTTAGIAMTICNGRAEDAVLQAVHGEAIGTLFQPAAEKLEARKRWMLSRVRDSRWGEIIVDDGAVQALLNQSVSLLPPGVKDVKGQFQRGDIIFITGEDAQRIACGIANYAAEDIARIMGLRSERIQGILGFQYGQEVVHRNNLVLLTESTSTGGKPTDTDTRSRPT
;
A
#
# COMPACT_ATOMS: atom_id res chain seq x y z
N MET A 1 -27.81 27.64 45.27
CA MET A 1 -28.41 26.55 44.47
C MET A 1 -27.45 26.29 43.33
N SER A 2 -26.69 25.23 43.52
CA SER A 2 -25.53 24.85 42.69
C SER A 2 -25.99 24.17 41.38
N ALA A 3 -25.55 24.66 40.25
CA ALA A 3 -25.69 23.97 38.98
C ALA A 3 -24.56 22.95 38.84
N VAL A 4 -24.91 21.70 38.75
CA VAL A 4 -24.00 20.56 38.52
C VAL A 4 -23.64 20.54 37.05
N ASN A 5 -22.38 20.83 36.75
CA ASN A 5 -21.75 20.54 35.45
C ASN A 5 -21.63 19.02 35.31
N GLN A 6 -22.36 18.43 34.39
CA GLN A 6 -22.11 17.08 33.88
C GLN A 6 -21.21 17.18 32.64
N ASP A 7 -19.89 17.14 32.85
CA ASP A 7 -18.94 16.77 31.83
C ASP A 7 -19.12 15.27 31.53
N SER A 8 -19.89 14.97 30.51
CA SER A 8 -19.90 13.64 29.89
C SER A 8 -18.59 13.43 29.16
N GLN A 9 -17.59 12.87 29.85
CA GLN A 9 -16.40 12.30 29.25
C GLN A 9 -16.84 11.18 28.30
N ASN A 10 -16.78 11.48 27.01
CA ASN A 10 -16.95 10.52 25.93
C ASN A 10 -15.69 9.63 25.89
N THR A 11 -15.60 8.67 26.81
CA THR A 11 -14.56 7.62 26.78
C THR A 11 -14.87 6.69 25.62
N ARG A 12 -14.14 6.86 24.52
CA ARG A 12 -14.09 5.87 23.45
C ARG A 12 -13.72 4.51 24.08
N PRO A 13 -14.39 3.40 23.71
CA PRO A 13 -14.05 2.08 24.24
C PRO A 13 -12.57 1.79 23.96
N GLU A 14 -11.88 1.19 24.93
CA GLU A 14 -10.51 0.72 24.77
C GLU A 14 -10.45 -0.22 23.56
N THR A 15 -9.68 0.17 22.54
CA THR A 15 -9.55 -0.59 21.31
C THR A 15 -8.87 -1.91 21.60
N GLN A 16 -9.53 -3.02 21.28
CA GLN A 16 -9.04 -4.39 21.50
C GLN A 16 -7.73 -4.70 20.77
N PHE A 17 -7.31 -3.82 19.86
CA PHE A 17 -6.18 -3.98 18.94
C PHE A 17 -5.06 -2.94 19.08
N GLY A 18 -4.99 -2.21 20.18
CA GLY A 18 -3.94 -1.22 20.42
C GLY A 18 -4.16 0.13 19.73
N ASN A 19 -3.37 1.13 20.10
CA ASN A 19 -3.45 2.53 19.60
C ASN A 19 -2.80 2.66 18.21
N TRP A 20 -3.27 1.91 17.21
CA TRP A 20 -2.74 1.96 15.84
C TRP A 20 -3.31 3.20 15.14
N ARG A 21 -2.48 4.21 14.90
CA ARG A 21 -2.84 5.34 14.04
C ARG A 21 -2.47 5.02 12.60
N HIS A 22 -3.42 4.51 11.85
CA HIS A 22 -3.23 4.27 10.41
C HIS A 22 -3.25 5.62 9.68
N ARG A 23 -2.13 6.00 9.09
CA ARG A 23 -2.02 7.21 8.27
C ARG A 23 -2.32 6.93 6.80
N ARG A 24 -1.98 5.73 6.32
CA ARG A 24 -2.16 5.30 4.93
C ARG A 24 -2.80 3.94 4.87
N VAL A 25 -3.93 3.86 4.19
CA VAL A 25 -4.76 2.66 4.12
C VAL A 25 -5.05 2.32 2.67
N VAL A 26 -4.91 1.03 2.34
CA VAL A 26 -5.37 0.49 1.06
C VAL A 26 -6.65 -0.30 1.32
N VAL A 27 -7.72 0.07 0.62
CA VAL A 27 -9.02 -0.63 0.68
C VAL A 27 -9.23 -1.39 -0.62
N LYS A 28 -9.40 -2.70 -0.55
CA LYS A 28 -9.75 -3.51 -1.72
C LYS A 28 -11.24 -3.86 -1.68
N ALA A 29 -11.97 -3.49 -2.72
CA ALA A 29 -13.37 -3.84 -2.91
C ALA A 29 -13.51 -4.88 -4.03
N GLY A 30 -13.88 -6.12 -3.65
CA GLY A 30 -14.04 -7.23 -4.58
C GLY A 30 -15.34 -7.15 -5.39
N THR A 31 -15.41 -7.90 -6.49
CA THR A 31 -16.59 -7.95 -7.36
C THR A 31 -17.84 -8.40 -6.58
N SER A 32 -17.73 -9.41 -5.71
CA SER A 32 -18.84 -9.91 -4.89
C SER A 32 -19.45 -8.85 -3.96
N VAL A 33 -18.66 -7.88 -3.53
CA VAL A 33 -19.12 -6.72 -2.72
C VAL A 33 -19.78 -5.68 -3.62
N LEU A 34 -19.08 -5.29 -4.70
CA LEU A 34 -19.48 -4.19 -5.57
C LEU A 34 -20.67 -4.51 -6.50
N THR A 35 -20.95 -5.80 -6.73
CA THR A 35 -22.07 -6.22 -7.56
C THR A 35 -23.19 -6.83 -6.71
N GLY A 36 -24.42 -6.76 -7.18
CA GLY A 36 -25.53 -7.46 -6.53
C GLY A 36 -25.45 -8.98 -6.69
N PRO A 37 -26.33 -9.74 -6.02
CA PRO A 37 -26.37 -11.20 -6.11
C PRO A 37 -26.56 -11.73 -7.53
N GLU A 38 -27.14 -10.95 -8.41
CA GLU A 38 -27.32 -11.31 -9.82
C GLU A 38 -26.12 -10.97 -10.72
N HIS A 39 -25.06 -10.35 -10.20
CA HIS A 39 -23.85 -9.92 -10.93
C HIS A 39 -24.12 -9.12 -12.23
N VAL A 40 -25.24 -8.43 -12.33
CA VAL A 40 -25.69 -7.73 -13.55
C VAL A 40 -24.95 -6.41 -13.74
N GLY A 41 -24.39 -5.82 -12.68
CA GLY A 41 -23.62 -4.57 -12.75
C GLY A 41 -23.21 -4.06 -11.37
N PRO A 42 -22.54 -2.89 -11.31
CA PRO A 42 -22.14 -2.27 -10.05
C PRO A 42 -23.36 -1.85 -9.20
N ASN A 43 -23.35 -2.21 -7.92
CA ASN A 43 -24.38 -1.81 -6.96
C ASN A 43 -24.08 -0.40 -6.46
N GLN A 44 -24.85 0.58 -6.96
CA GLN A 44 -24.63 2.00 -6.63
C GLN A 44 -24.78 2.30 -5.14
N LYS A 45 -25.66 1.59 -4.41
CA LYS A 45 -25.84 1.80 -2.97
C LYS A 45 -24.59 1.37 -2.18
N VAL A 46 -24.04 0.21 -2.50
CA VAL A 46 -22.80 -0.29 -1.87
C VAL A 46 -21.63 0.62 -2.22
N MET A 47 -21.54 1.06 -3.49
CA MET A 47 -20.50 2.00 -3.91
C MET A 47 -20.62 3.35 -3.20
N ALA A 48 -21.85 3.87 -3.05
CA ALA A 48 -22.08 5.13 -2.35
C ALA A 48 -21.69 5.06 -0.88
N ASP A 49 -21.98 3.94 -0.20
CA ASP A 49 -21.59 3.74 1.18
C ASP A 49 -20.06 3.61 1.34
N LEU A 50 -19.41 2.82 0.49
CA LEU A 50 -17.94 2.73 0.46
C LEU A 50 -17.28 4.10 0.24
N VAL A 51 -17.80 4.87 -0.72
CA VAL A 51 -17.29 6.21 -1.03
C VAL A 51 -17.50 7.16 0.15
N ARG A 52 -18.65 7.10 0.84
CA ARG A 52 -18.92 7.87 2.07
C ARG A 52 -17.86 7.60 3.13
N GLN A 53 -17.57 6.31 3.40
CA GLN A 53 -16.58 5.91 4.40
C GLN A 53 -15.17 6.37 4.02
N VAL A 54 -14.74 6.16 2.77
CA VAL A 54 -13.43 6.62 2.27
C VAL A 54 -13.31 8.15 2.33
N SER A 55 -14.37 8.87 1.97
CA SER A 55 -14.40 10.33 2.02
C SER A 55 -14.31 10.85 3.45
N TYR A 56 -14.98 10.20 4.41
CA TYR A 56 -14.90 10.52 5.83
C TYR A 56 -13.46 10.38 6.35
N LEU A 57 -12.83 9.23 6.12
CA LEU A 57 -11.43 8.99 6.54
C LEU A 57 -10.48 10.04 5.97
N ARG A 58 -10.68 10.42 4.70
CA ARG A 58 -9.85 11.41 4.02
C ARG A 58 -10.06 12.82 4.60
N CYS A 59 -11.30 13.25 4.80
CA CYS A 59 -11.63 14.64 5.15
C CYS A 59 -11.59 14.89 6.64
N GLU A 60 -12.09 13.97 7.45
CA GLU A 60 -12.22 14.16 8.90
C GLU A 60 -11.04 13.57 9.68
N ASP A 61 -10.58 12.37 9.29
CA ASP A 61 -9.50 11.69 10.02
C ASP A 61 -8.10 11.97 9.42
N SER A 62 -8.03 12.67 8.29
CA SER A 62 -6.77 12.97 7.58
C SER A 62 -5.99 11.70 7.19
N VAL A 63 -6.70 10.60 6.90
CA VAL A 63 -6.11 9.33 6.46
C VAL A 63 -5.92 9.36 4.94
N GLU A 64 -4.74 8.98 4.48
CA GLU A 64 -4.46 8.77 3.06
C GLU A 64 -5.06 7.42 2.62
N VAL A 65 -6.06 7.44 1.74
CA VAL A 65 -6.76 6.23 1.29
C VAL A 65 -6.50 5.98 -0.19
N LEU A 66 -6.16 4.73 -0.53
CA LEU A 66 -6.12 4.21 -1.91
C LEU A 66 -7.20 3.13 -2.04
N LEU A 67 -7.96 3.16 -3.12
CA LEU A 67 -9.00 2.19 -3.39
C LEU A 67 -8.58 1.26 -4.52
N VAL A 68 -8.43 -0.04 -4.23
CA VAL A 68 -8.24 -1.08 -5.25
C VAL A 68 -9.62 -1.70 -5.54
N THR A 69 -10.10 -1.50 -6.75
CA THR A 69 -11.46 -1.87 -7.13
C THR A 69 -11.49 -3.05 -8.08
N SER A 70 -12.64 -3.69 -8.17
CA SER A 70 -13.03 -4.65 -9.19
C SER A 70 -14.35 -4.19 -9.84
N GLY A 71 -14.88 -4.99 -10.78
CA GLY A 71 -16.22 -4.76 -11.32
C GLY A 71 -16.26 -4.18 -12.73
N ALA A 72 -15.12 -3.92 -13.39
CA ALA A 72 -15.11 -3.44 -14.77
C ALA A 72 -15.84 -4.39 -15.72
N ILE A 73 -15.59 -5.70 -15.62
CA ILE A 73 -16.29 -6.72 -16.43
C ILE A 73 -17.80 -6.70 -16.17
N ALA A 74 -18.23 -6.56 -14.91
CA ALA A 74 -19.66 -6.47 -14.58
C ALA A 74 -20.31 -5.21 -15.16
N ALA A 75 -19.64 -4.05 -15.05
CA ALA A 75 -20.08 -2.81 -15.68
C ALA A 75 -20.16 -2.91 -17.21
N GLY A 76 -19.23 -3.64 -17.83
CA GLY A 76 -19.27 -3.91 -19.27
C GLY A 76 -20.41 -4.83 -19.68
N ARG A 77 -20.74 -5.85 -18.88
CA ARG A 77 -21.92 -6.69 -19.08
C ARG A 77 -23.20 -5.87 -19.01
N GLU A 78 -23.34 -5.03 -18.00
CA GLU A 78 -24.48 -4.13 -17.88
C GLU A 78 -24.63 -3.21 -19.11
N ALA A 79 -23.52 -2.65 -19.58
CA ALA A 79 -23.51 -1.77 -20.75
C ALA A 79 -23.98 -2.47 -22.03
N LEU A 80 -23.65 -3.74 -22.22
CA LEU A 80 -24.10 -4.52 -23.38
C LEU A 80 -25.57 -4.96 -23.27
N GLY A 81 -26.11 -5.15 -22.06
CA GLY A 81 -27.46 -5.61 -21.83
C GLY A 81 -27.78 -6.87 -22.66
N ASN A 82 -28.91 -6.87 -23.34
CA ASN A 82 -29.38 -8.00 -24.13
C ASN A 82 -28.55 -8.30 -25.41
N ARG A 83 -27.53 -7.49 -25.72
CA ARG A 83 -26.62 -7.76 -26.85
C ARG A 83 -25.54 -8.80 -26.51
N GLN A 84 -25.53 -9.29 -25.28
CA GLN A 84 -24.59 -10.31 -24.85
C GLN A 84 -24.84 -11.64 -25.58
N ARG A 85 -23.77 -12.26 -26.06
CA ARG A 85 -23.81 -13.66 -26.50
C ARG A 85 -23.68 -14.55 -25.27
N SER A 86 -24.31 -15.71 -25.26
CA SER A 86 -24.38 -16.62 -24.10
C SER A 86 -23.00 -17.10 -23.59
N HIS A 87 -21.94 -17.03 -24.40
CA HIS A 87 -20.58 -17.44 -24.06
C HIS A 87 -19.65 -16.26 -23.65
N TRP A 88 -20.11 -15.01 -23.73
CA TRP A 88 -19.27 -13.85 -23.44
C TRP A 88 -18.88 -13.79 -21.96
N GLY A 89 -17.57 -13.53 -21.73
CA GLY A 89 -16.96 -13.48 -20.42
C GLY A 89 -16.52 -14.84 -19.87
N ARG A 90 -16.57 -15.90 -20.69
CA ARG A 90 -16.03 -17.23 -20.37
C ARG A 90 -14.58 -17.38 -20.81
N ASP A 91 -14.21 -16.80 -21.94
CA ASP A 91 -12.85 -16.78 -22.47
C ASP A 91 -12.14 -15.44 -22.15
N ILE A 92 -10.82 -15.44 -22.26
CA ILE A 92 -9.98 -14.26 -21.99
C ILE A 92 -10.34 -13.09 -22.91
N PRO A 93 -10.40 -13.23 -24.27
CA PRO A 93 -10.70 -12.12 -25.14
C PRO A 93 -12.06 -11.45 -24.85
N SER A 94 -13.11 -12.22 -24.62
CA SER A 94 -14.43 -11.66 -24.32
C SER A 94 -14.45 -10.91 -22.98
N ARG A 95 -13.64 -11.33 -22.02
CA ARG A 95 -13.49 -10.63 -20.73
C ARG A 95 -12.71 -9.33 -20.88
N GLN A 96 -11.65 -9.33 -21.70
CA GLN A 96 -10.89 -8.12 -22.01
C GLN A 96 -11.80 -7.07 -22.68
N VAL A 97 -12.63 -7.50 -23.64
CA VAL A 97 -13.62 -6.61 -24.28
C VAL A 97 -14.62 -6.05 -23.25
N LEU A 98 -15.14 -6.89 -22.35
CA LEU A 98 -16.06 -6.44 -21.31
C LEU A 98 -15.39 -5.48 -20.33
N ALA A 99 -14.16 -5.76 -19.92
CA ALA A 99 -13.38 -4.88 -19.05
C ALA A 99 -13.12 -3.52 -19.71
N ALA A 100 -12.70 -3.52 -20.99
CA ALA A 100 -12.47 -2.29 -21.74
C ALA A 100 -13.77 -1.43 -21.84
N LEU A 101 -14.90 -2.06 -22.10
CA LEU A 101 -16.19 -1.38 -22.18
C LEU A 101 -16.66 -0.86 -20.82
N GLY A 102 -16.39 -1.60 -19.74
CA GLY A 102 -16.91 -1.30 -18.41
C GLY A 102 -16.03 -0.41 -17.56
N GLN A 103 -14.71 -0.35 -17.82
CA GLN A 103 -13.76 0.40 -16.97
C GLN A 103 -14.10 1.89 -16.92
N GLY A 104 -14.38 2.51 -18.06
CA GLY A 104 -14.78 3.92 -18.11
C GLY A 104 -16.09 4.21 -17.35
N ARG A 105 -17.06 3.28 -17.43
CA ARG A 105 -18.32 3.40 -16.68
C ARG A 105 -18.12 3.26 -15.17
N LEU A 106 -17.28 2.29 -14.75
CA LEU A 106 -16.94 2.10 -13.35
C LEU A 106 -16.29 3.35 -12.77
N MET A 107 -15.34 3.96 -13.48
CA MET A 107 -14.71 5.20 -13.07
C MET A 107 -15.67 6.38 -13.02
N HIS A 108 -16.58 6.48 -14.00
CA HIS A 108 -17.60 7.52 -13.98
C HIS A 108 -18.49 7.42 -12.73
N LEU A 109 -18.91 6.20 -12.36
CA LEU A 109 -19.70 5.96 -11.14
C LEU A 109 -18.92 6.41 -9.87
N TYR A 110 -17.65 6.05 -9.75
CA TYR A 110 -16.84 6.53 -8.63
C TYR A 110 -16.72 8.05 -8.63
N GLN A 111 -16.41 8.65 -9.76
CA GLN A 111 -16.26 10.09 -9.91
C GLN A 111 -17.52 10.84 -9.49
N GLU A 112 -18.69 10.34 -9.90
CA GLU A 112 -19.99 10.89 -9.51
C GLU A 112 -20.23 10.79 -8.00
N GLN A 113 -19.95 9.63 -7.39
CA GLN A 113 -20.14 9.45 -5.95
C GLN A 113 -19.16 10.29 -5.13
N PHE A 114 -17.87 10.30 -5.45
CA PHE A 114 -16.87 11.10 -4.73
C PHE A 114 -17.09 12.60 -4.89
N SER A 115 -17.61 13.07 -6.03
CA SER A 115 -17.90 14.49 -6.24
C SER A 115 -18.94 15.05 -5.25
N ARG A 116 -19.86 14.21 -4.76
CA ARG A 116 -20.86 14.56 -3.73
C ARG A 116 -20.21 14.89 -2.39
N HIS A 117 -19.01 14.37 -2.15
CA HIS A 117 -18.19 14.62 -0.96
C HIS A 117 -17.05 15.61 -1.22
N GLN A 118 -16.99 16.23 -2.41
CA GLN A 118 -15.93 17.17 -2.81
C GLN A 118 -14.52 16.54 -2.80
N VAL A 119 -14.42 15.22 -2.95
CA VAL A 119 -13.16 14.48 -3.01
C VAL A 119 -12.80 14.21 -4.47
N GLN A 120 -11.56 14.55 -4.83
CA GLN A 120 -11.02 14.25 -6.16
C GLN A 120 -10.51 12.81 -6.22
N VAL A 121 -10.68 12.18 -7.36
CA VAL A 121 -10.20 10.82 -7.62
C VAL A 121 -9.38 10.76 -8.90
N ALA A 122 -8.43 9.82 -8.95
CA ALA A 122 -7.62 9.57 -10.14
C ALA A 122 -7.61 8.08 -10.47
N GLN A 123 -7.79 7.73 -11.74
CA GLN A 123 -7.68 6.36 -12.21
C GLN A 123 -6.22 5.94 -12.40
N THR A 124 -5.88 4.75 -11.90
CA THR A 124 -4.60 4.09 -12.18
C THR A 124 -4.86 2.65 -12.61
N LEU A 125 -4.44 2.27 -13.80
CA LEU A 125 -4.51 0.90 -14.29
C LEU A 125 -3.12 0.29 -14.25
N LEU A 126 -3.00 -0.87 -13.60
CA LEU A 126 -1.74 -1.55 -13.36
C LEU A 126 -1.83 -3.02 -13.75
N THR A 127 -0.69 -3.58 -14.15
CA THR A 127 -0.47 -5.02 -14.21
C THR A 127 0.54 -5.43 -13.14
N ILE A 128 0.62 -6.71 -12.82
CA ILE A 128 1.65 -7.22 -11.90
C ILE A 128 3.05 -6.99 -12.49
N ASN A 129 3.19 -7.04 -13.83
CA ASN A 129 4.44 -6.78 -14.52
C ASN A 129 4.94 -5.34 -14.30
N ASP A 130 4.02 -4.35 -14.26
CA ASP A 130 4.38 -2.96 -13.94
C ASP A 130 4.99 -2.81 -12.54
N LEU A 131 4.58 -3.67 -11.60
CA LEU A 131 5.10 -3.67 -10.22
C LEU A 131 6.36 -4.53 -10.06
N SER A 132 6.71 -5.35 -11.05
CA SER A 132 7.91 -6.18 -11.08
C SER A 132 9.08 -5.48 -11.77
N ASP A 133 8.81 -4.65 -12.79
CA ASP A 133 9.82 -3.84 -13.47
C ASP A 133 10.25 -2.64 -12.59
N ARG A 134 11.56 -2.44 -12.46
CA ARG A 134 12.12 -1.44 -11.53
C ARG A 134 11.74 -0.01 -11.87
N GLN A 135 11.75 0.35 -13.14
CA GLN A 135 11.43 1.72 -13.58
C GLN A 135 9.94 1.99 -13.46
N SER A 136 9.11 1.04 -13.89
CA SER A 136 7.65 1.10 -13.77
C SER A 136 7.23 1.16 -12.29
N TYR A 137 7.84 0.32 -11.44
CA TYR A 137 7.64 0.35 -9.99
C TYR A 137 7.86 1.74 -9.41
N LEU A 138 8.99 2.39 -9.73
CA LEU A 138 9.30 3.73 -9.23
C LEU A 138 8.34 4.79 -9.77
N ASN A 139 7.96 4.70 -11.05
CA ASN A 139 7.00 5.61 -11.66
C ASN A 139 5.62 5.51 -10.99
N VAL A 140 5.10 4.29 -10.84
CA VAL A 140 3.82 4.03 -10.19
C VAL A 140 3.85 4.53 -8.75
N ARG A 141 4.91 4.18 -7.99
CA ARG A 141 5.07 4.65 -6.61
C ARG A 141 5.03 6.17 -6.50
N ASN A 142 5.85 6.87 -7.28
CA ASN A 142 5.93 8.33 -7.25
C ASN A 142 4.60 8.97 -7.65
N THR A 143 3.90 8.41 -8.64
CA THR A 143 2.59 8.88 -9.06
C THR A 143 1.54 8.71 -7.95
N LEU A 144 1.45 7.53 -7.33
CA LEU A 144 0.48 7.29 -6.27
C LEU A 144 0.75 8.17 -5.05
N LEU A 145 2.02 8.30 -4.63
CA LEU A 145 2.38 9.18 -3.51
C LEU A 145 2.10 10.65 -3.83
N GLY A 146 2.40 11.11 -5.04
CA GLY A 146 2.07 12.47 -5.48
C GLY A 146 0.56 12.73 -5.48
N LEU A 147 -0.27 11.77 -5.91
CA LEU A 147 -1.72 11.90 -5.83
C LEU A 147 -2.20 12.07 -4.38
N LEU A 148 -1.64 11.28 -3.45
CA LEU A 148 -1.96 11.39 -2.03
C LEU A 148 -1.54 12.75 -1.44
N GLU A 149 -0.37 13.26 -1.81
CA GLU A 149 0.09 14.60 -1.41
C GLU A 149 -0.85 15.71 -1.90
N PHE A 150 -1.43 15.57 -3.10
CA PHE A 150 -2.48 16.47 -3.60
C PHE A 150 -3.85 16.24 -2.96
N GLY A 151 -3.96 15.24 -2.08
CA GLY A 151 -5.23 14.90 -1.44
C GLY A 151 -6.24 14.21 -2.36
N VAL A 152 -5.77 13.65 -3.46
CA VAL A 152 -6.56 12.88 -4.41
C VAL A 152 -6.61 11.43 -3.97
N VAL A 153 -7.76 10.76 -4.08
CA VAL A 153 -7.90 9.33 -3.82
C VAL A 153 -7.60 8.54 -5.10
N PRO A 154 -6.50 7.77 -5.15
CA PRO A 154 -6.22 6.91 -6.29
C PRO A 154 -7.22 5.74 -6.32
N ILE A 155 -7.86 5.52 -7.47
CA ILE A 155 -8.69 4.34 -7.74
C ILE A 155 -7.92 3.44 -8.69
N ILE A 156 -7.48 2.30 -8.18
CA ILE A 156 -6.59 1.37 -8.86
C ILE A 156 -7.41 0.16 -9.31
N ASN A 157 -7.20 -0.27 -10.54
CA ASN A 157 -7.72 -1.54 -11.04
C ASN A 157 -6.65 -2.23 -11.89
N GLU A 158 -6.84 -3.54 -12.12
CA GLU A 158 -6.03 -4.26 -13.09
C GLU A 158 -6.29 -3.74 -14.50
N ASN A 159 -5.24 -3.65 -15.30
CA ASN A 159 -5.34 -3.37 -16.72
C ASN A 159 -5.69 -4.65 -17.47
N ASP A 160 -6.94 -5.10 -17.33
CA ASP A 160 -7.45 -6.34 -17.92
C ASP A 160 -7.23 -6.46 -19.44
N VAL A 161 -7.05 -5.34 -20.15
CA VAL A 161 -6.86 -5.34 -21.61
C VAL A 161 -5.51 -5.93 -22.02
N VAL A 162 -4.48 -5.72 -21.21
CA VAL A 162 -3.11 -6.18 -21.47
C VAL A 162 -2.64 -7.25 -20.48
N ALA A 163 -3.37 -7.46 -19.38
CA ALA A 163 -3.09 -8.53 -18.45
C ALA A 163 -3.40 -9.88 -19.13
N VAL A 164 -2.37 -10.64 -19.44
CA VAL A 164 -2.46 -11.99 -20.00
C VAL A 164 -1.97 -12.96 -18.94
N ASP A 165 -2.78 -13.97 -18.64
CA ASP A 165 -2.40 -15.10 -17.79
C ASP A 165 -1.36 -15.98 -18.52
N GLU A 166 -0.12 -15.52 -18.66
CA GLU A 166 0.91 -16.23 -19.42
C GLU A 166 1.44 -17.48 -18.72
N ILE A 167 1.13 -17.71 -17.43
CA ILE A 167 1.68 -18.86 -16.69
C ILE A 167 0.61 -19.47 -15.78
N GLY A 168 -0.41 -20.13 -16.32
CA GLY A 168 -1.19 -21.16 -15.59
C GLY A 168 -1.73 -20.86 -14.18
N GLU A 169 -1.38 -19.75 -13.58
CA GLU A 169 -1.89 -19.27 -12.30
C GLU A 169 -2.99 -18.26 -12.57
N VAL A 170 -4.18 -18.59 -12.10
CA VAL A 170 -5.41 -17.83 -12.33
C VAL A 170 -5.31 -16.47 -11.62
N PHE A 171 -4.79 -15.45 -12.33
CA PHE A 171 -4.94 -14.06 -11.92
C PHE A 171 -6.35 -13.58 -12.19
N GLY A 172 -6.95 -12.84 -11.32
CA GLY A 172 -8.30 -12.30 -11.52
C GLY A 172 -8.98 -11.91 -10.24
N ASP A 173 -8.25 -11.93 -9.13
CA ASP A 173 -8.67 -11.25 -7.92
C ASP A 173 -7.65 -10.18 -7.57
N ASN A 174 -8.10 -8.95 -7.43
CA ASN A 174 -7.27 -7.80 -7.04
C ASN A 174 -6.72 -7.90 -5.60
N ASP A 175 -6.82 -9.07 -4.93
CA ASP A 175 -6.23 -9.30 -3.61
C ASP A 175 -4.71 -9.16 -3.66
N ARG A 176 -4.04 -9.88 -4.60
CA ARG A 176 -2.59 -9.79 -4.78
C ARG A 176 -2.15 -8.41 -5.25
N LEU A 177 -2.88 -7.80 -6.21
CA LEU A 177 -2.61 -6.44 -6.65
C LEU A 177 -2.70 -5.46 -5.47
N SER A 178 -3.73 -5.58 -4.62
CA SER A 178 -3.89 -4.71 -3.45
C SER A 178 -2.75 -4.85 -2.43
N ALA A 179 -2.26 -6.08 -2.23
CA ALA A 179 -1.10 -6.33 -1.36
C ALA A 179 0.19 -5.73 -1.93
N LEU A 180 0.42 -5.85 -3.25
CA LEU A 180 1.57 -5.24 -3.91
C LEU A 180 1.49 -3.70 -3.87
N VAL A 181 0.29 -3.13 -4.06
CA VAL A 181 0.06 -1.68 -3.92
C VAL A 181 0.29 -1.23 -2.47
N ALA A 182 -0.20 -1.98 -1.48
CA ALA A 182 0.04 -1.66 -0.07
C ALA A 182 1.55 -1.62 0.26
N ASN A 183 2.30 -2.61 -0.23
CA ASN A 183 3.75 -2.63 -0.10
C ASN A 183 4.43 -1.48 -0.86
N LEU A 184 3.95 -1.17 -2.07
CA LEU A 184 4.49 -0.12 -2.93
C LEU A 184 4.41 1.25 -2.26
N VAL A 185 3.29 1.56 -1.60
CA VAL A 185 3.04 2.87 -0.98
C VAL A 185 3.38 2.91 0.50
N ASP A 186 3.94 1.85 1.08
CA ASP A 186 4.20 1.68 2.52
C ASP A 186 2.92 1.95 3.35
N ALA A 187 1.84 1.29 3.01
CA ALA A 187 0.59 1.40 3.76
C ALA A 187 0.74 0.91 5.23
N ASP A 188 -0.14 1.34 6.10
CA ASP A 188 -0.18 0.88 7.49
C ASP A 188 -1.18 -0.28 7.65
N LEU A 189 -2.24 -0.26 6.81
CA LEU A 189 -3.31 -1.24 6.82
C LEU A 189 -3.77 -1.54 5.39
N LEU A 190 -3.97 -2.83 5.10
CA LEU A 190 -4.73 -3.31 3.95
C LEU A 190 -6.08 -3.84 4.44
N ILE A 191 -7.18 -3.33 3.90
CA ILE A 191 -8.53 -3.84 4.17
C ILE A 191 -9.03 -4.56 2.93
N ILE A 192 -9.35 -5.85 3.06
CA ILE A 192 -9.96 -6.63 1.98
C ILE A 192 -11.45 -6.83 2.32
N LEU A 193 -12.29 -6.13 1.57
CA LEU A 193 -13.75 -6.27 1.65
C LEU A 193 -14.19 -7.49 0.85
N THR A 194 -14.98 -8.33 1.49
CA THR A 194 -15.51 -9.58 0.93
C THR A 194 -17.00 -9.74 1.27
N ASP A 195 -17.63 -10.81 0.82
CA ASP A 195 -19.04 -11.15 1.10
C ASP A 195 -19.23 -12.05 2.32
N ILE A 196 -18.14 -12.37 3.04
CA ILE A 196 -18.14 -13.12 4.30
C ILE A 196 -17.48 -12.29 5.40
N ASP A 197 -17.78 -12.63 6.67
CA ASP A 197 -17.36 -11.80 7.79
C ASP A 197 -15.85 -11.84 8.08
N GLY A 198 -15.12 -12.83 7.60
CA GLY A 198 -13.67 -12.97 7.78
C GLY A 198 -13.19 -14.39 7.53
N LEU A 199 -12.06 -14.77 8.15
CA LEU A 199 -11.57 -16.14 8.15
C LEU A 199 -12.29 -16.95 9.21
N PHE A 200 -12.83 -18.10 8.84
CA PHE A 200 -13.46 -19.05 9.74
C PHE A 200 -12.58 -20.28 9.95
N THR A 201 -12.79 -21.00 11.03
CA THR A 201 -12.07 -22.25 11.34
C THR A 201 -12.27 -23.31 10.24
N THR A 202 -13.38 -23.26 9.54
CA THR A 202 -13.73 -24.07 8.35
C THR A 202 -14.73 -23.26 7.49
N ASP A 203 -15.12 -23.75 6.33
CA ASP A 203 -16.10 -23.06 5.46
C ASP A 203 -17.50 -23.02 6.13
N PRO A 204 -18.00 -21.83 6.54
CA PRO A 204 -19.29 -21.73 7.24
C PRO A 204 -20.50 -22.12 6.37
N ARG A 205 -20.32 -22.25 5.06
CA ARG A 205 -21.38 -22.73 4.15
C ARG A 205 -21.52 -24.25 4.20
N VAL A 206 -20.49 -24.95 4.69
CA VAL A 206 -20.42 -26.41 4.78
C VAL A 206 -20.56 -26.89 6.21
N ASP A 207 -19.95 -26.17 7.15
CA ASP A 207 -19.95 -26.52 8.57
C ASP A 207 -20.62 -25.39 9.41
N PRO A 208 -21.81 -25.64 9.97
CA PRO A 208 -22.51 -24.65 10.80
C PRO A 208 -21.79 -24.31 12.12
N GLU A 209 -20.86 -25.19 12.57
CA GLU A 209 -20.06 -24.96 13.80
C GLU A 209 -18.80 -24.11 13.51
N ALA A 210 -18.60 -23.70 12.26
CA ALA A 210 -17.48 -22.82 11.91
C ALA A 210 -17.52 -21.53 12.71
N THR A 211 -16.41 -21.18 13.35
CA THR A 211 -16.29 -19.96 14.16
C THR A 211 -15.35 -18.96 13.48
N LEU A 212 -15.70 -17.67 13.57
CA LEU A 212 -14.86 -16.60 13.07
C LEU A 212 -13.55 -16.52 13.86
N VAL A 213 -12.42 -16.42 13.16
CA VAL A 213 -11.09 -16.19 13.75
C VAL A 213 -10.86 -14.69 13.83
N PRO A 214 -10.90 -14.06 15.02
CA PRO A 214 -10.82 -12.59 15.10
C PRO A 214 -9.42 -12.05 14.80
N VAL A 215 -8.37 -12.79 15.21
CA VAL A 215 -6.96 -12.36 15.07
C VAL A 215 -6.08 -13.54 14.63
N VAL A 216 -5.24 -13.28 13.64
CA VAL A 216 -4.17 -14.19 13.19
C VAL A 216 -2.84 -13.51 13.47
N GLN A 217 -2.07 -14.05 14.42
CA GLN A 217 -0.74 -13.54 14.76
C GLN A 217 0.34 -14.02 13.77
N HIS A 218 0.24 -15.28 13.34
CA HIS A 218 1.16 -15.90 12.40
C HIS A 218 0.40 -16.75 11.38
N ILE A 219 0.78 -16.64 10.13
CA ILE A 219 0.19 -17.44 9.05
C ILE A 219 1.00 -18.74 8.92
N ASP A 220 0.51 -19.79 9.57
CA ASP A 220 1.07 -21.15 9.56
C ASP A 220 0.22 -22.11 8.71
N SER A 221 0.58 -23.38 8.71
CA SER A 221 -0.15 -24.43 7.99
C SER A 221 -1.59 -24.62 8.48
N THR A 222 -1.89 -24.26 9.73
CA THR A 222 -3.24 -24.32 10.30
C THR A 222 -4.13 -23.27 9.68
N VAL A 223 -3.63 -22.03 9.59
CA VAL A 223 -4.33 -20.91 8.92
C VAL A 223 -4.53 -21.21 7.42
N GLU A 224 -3.52 -21.79 6.77
CA GLU A 224 -3.66 -22.22 5.36
C GLU A 224 -4.73 -23.31 5.19
N ALA A 225 -4.80 -24.27 6.12
CA ALA A 225 -5.81 -25.32 6.09
C ALA A 225 -7.24 -24.77 6.29
N MET A 226 -7.42 -23.74 7.15
CA MET A 226 -8.70 -23.05 7.35
C MET A 226 -9.18 -22.36 6.07
N ALA A 227 -8.25 -21.82 5.25
CA ALA A 227 -8.58 -21.19 3.97
C ALA A 227 -9.16 -22.19 2.94
N GLY A 228 -8.98 -23.49 3.19
CA GLY A 228 -9.39 -24.56 2.29
C GLY A 228 -8.49 -24.69 1.06
N LYS A 229 -8.70 -25.76 0.30
CA LYS A 229 -8.06 -25.92 -1.02
C LYS A 229 -8.90 -25.17 -2.06
N HIS A 230 -8.27 -24.65 -3.10
CA HIS A 230 -9.00 -24.13 -4.26
C HIS A 230 -9.96 -25.23 -4.77
N SER A 231 -11.24 -25.06 -4.47
CA SER A 231 -12.28 -26.04 -4.86
C SER A 231 -12.52 -26.07 -6.36
N ASN A 232 -12.02 -25.05 -7.07
CA ASN A 232 -12.11 -24.94 -8.52
C ASN A 232 -10.85 -24.25 -9.05
N PRO A 233 -10.04 -24.89 -9.90
CA PRO A 233 -8.87 -24.26 -10.54
C PRO A 233 -9.21 -23.00 -11.37
N TRP A 234 -10.49 -22.84 -11.71
CA TRP A 234 -11.01 -21.70 -12.48
C TRP A 234 -11.72 -20.65 -11.60
N ALA A 235 -11.84 -20.90 -10.28
CA ALA A 235 -12.46 -19.94 -9.37
C ALA A 235 -11.46 -18.80 -9.11
N ARG A 236 -11.89 -17.59 -9.44
CA ARG A 236 -11.12 -16.38 -9.23
C ARG A 236 -11.40 -15.84 -7.85
N GLY A 237 -10.35 -15.72 -7.06
CA GLY A 237 -10.45 -15.29 -5.68
C GLY A 237 -10.88 -16.40 -4.73
N GLY A 238 -11.06 -16.06 -3.50
CA GLY A 238 -11.41 -16.95 -2.42
C GLY A 238 -10.53 -16.68 -1.20
N MET A 239 -10.70 -17.48 -0.17
CA MET A 239 -9.90 -17.31 1.04
C MET A 239 -8.40 -17.57 0.81
N PRO A 240 -7.98 -18.57 -0.02
CA PRO A 240 -6.55 -18.78 -0.28
C PRO A 240 -5.82 -17.58 -0.87
N THR A 241 -6.42 -16.83 -1.81
CA THR A 241 -5.81 -15.61 -2.37
C THR A 241 -5.68 -14.50 -1.34
N LYS A 242 -6.62 -14.43 -0.39
CA LYS A 242 -6.59 -13.47 0.71
C LYS A 242 -5.51 -13.82 1.74
N ILE A 243 -5.29 -15.10 2.02
CA ILE A 243 -4.18 -15.56 2.87
C ILE A 243 -2.83 -15.29 2.20
N GLU A 244 -2.71 -15.47 0.89
CA GLU A 244 -1.49 -15.09 0.15
C GLU A 244 -1.24 -13.57 0.25
N ALA A 245 -2.26 -12.75 0.03
CA ALA A 245 -2.18 -11.31 0.22
C ALA A 245 -1.77 -10.93 1.66
N ALA A 246 -2.36 -11.59 2.67
CA ALA A 246 -2.01 -11.40 4.07
C ALA A 246 -0.53 -11.70 4.33
N ARG A 247 -0.02 -12.82 3.79
CA ARG A 247 1.41 -13.19 3.91
C ARG A 247 2.32 -12.13 3.31
N LEU A 248 1.98 -11.60 2.14
CA LEU A 248 2.76 -10.56 1.47
C LEU A 248 2.87 -9.28 2.31
N VAL A 249 1.75 -8.81 2.87
CA VAL A 249 1.74 -7.53 3.60
C VAL A 249 2.24 -7.66 5.03
N THR A 250 1.90 -8.73 5.75
CA THR A 250 2.35 -8.92 7.14
C THR A 250 3.86 -9.12 7.23
N THR A 251 4.48 -9.79 6.25
CA THR A 251 5.93 -9.91 6.14
C THR A 251 6.60 -8.54 5.91
N ALA A 252 5.92 -7.61 5.25
CA ALA A 252 6.38 -6.23 5.05
C ALA A 252 6.08 -5.29 6.24
N GLY A 253 5.51 -5.81 7.32
CA GLY A 253 5.18 -5.03 8.51
C GLY A 253 3.88 -4.24 8.39
N ILE A 254 2.98 -4.64 7.49
CA ILE A 254 1.67 -4.03 7.25
C ILE A 254 0.60 -4.94 7.85
N ALA A 255 -0.33 -4.37 8.63
CA ALA A 255 -1.49 -5.11 9.10
C ALA A 255 -2.49 -5.36 7.97
N MET A 256 -3.30 -6.43 8.06
CA MET A 256 -4.38 -6.65 7.12
C MET A 256 -5.67 -7.06 7.84
N THR A 257 -6.80 -6.54 7.39
CA THR A 257 -8.12 -6.96 7.85
C THR A 257 -8.95 -7.52 6.69
N ILE A 258 -9.54 -8.69 6.90
CA ILE A 258 -10.58 -9.24 6.02
C ILE A 258 -11.91 -9.06 6.72
N CYS A 259 -12.87 -8.37 6.09
CA CYS A 259 -14.19 -8.14 6.67
C CYS A 259 -15.29 -8.10 5.60
N ASN A 260 -16.53 -8.21 6.08
CA ASN A 260 -17.71 -8.12 5.23
C ASN A 260 -17.91 -6.67 4.76
N GLY A 261 -17.73 -6.44 3.47
CA GLY A 261 -17.88 -5.10 2.87
C GLY A 261 -19.33 -4.58 2.83
N ARG A 262 -20.30 -5.37 3.29
CA ARG A 262 -21.71 -4.97 3.44
C ARG A 262 -22.10 -4.69 4.89
N ALA A 263 -21.19 -4.95 5.85
CA ALA A 263 -21.39 -4.55 7.23
C ALA A 263 -21.37 -3.02 7.32
N GLU A 264 -22.15 -2.48 8.25
CA GLU A 264 -22.22 -1.05 8.49
C GLU A 264 -20.85 -0.51 8.90
N ASP A 265 -20.41 0.56 8.24
CA ASP A 265 -19.15 1.25 8.53
C ASP A 265 -17.89 0.35 8.61
N ALA A 266 -17.89 -0.75 7.84
CA ALA A 266 -16.83 -1.75 7.90
C ALA A 266 -15.41 -1.19 7.73
N VAL A 267 -15.24 -0.22 6.82
CA VAL A 267 -13.93 0.41 6.57
C VAL A 267 -13.56 1.34 7.73
N LEU A 268 -14.51 2.10 8.26
CA LEU A 268 -14.30 2.99 9.42
C LEU A 268 -13.92 2.18 10.65
N GLN A 269 -14.69 1.13 10.96
CA GLN A 269 -14.42 0.23 12.10
C GLN A 269 -13.01 -0.38 12.00
N ALA A 270 -12.64 -0.91 10.82
CA ALA A 270 -11.32 -1.50 10.62
C ALA A 270 -10.17 -0.48 10.81
N VAL A 271 -10.32 0.76 10.31
CA VAL A 271 -9.31 1.81 10.46
C VAL A 271 -9.21 2.29 11.90
N HIS A 272 -10.33 2.36 12.62
CA HIS A 272 -10.37 2.76 14.02
C HIS A 272 -9.94 1.66 15.00
N GLY A 273 -9.61 0.46 14.49
CA GLY A 273 -9.15 -0.67 15.31
C GLY A 273 -10.27 -1.34 16.10
N GLU A 274 -11.51 -1.22 15.63
CA GLU A 274 -12.65 -1.94 16.21
C GLU A 274 -12.63 -3.42 15.79
N ALA A 275 -13.27 -4.26 16.59
CA ALA A 275 -13.32 -5.70 16.32
C ALA A 275 -14.27 -6.01 15.15
N ILE A 276 -13.75 -5.97 13.93
CA ILE A 276 -14.45 -6.36 12.73
C ILE A 276 -13.65 -7.37 11.92
N GLY A 277 -14.28 -8.45 11.52
CA GLY A 277 -13.65 -9.45 10.66
C GLY A 277 -12.48 -10.19 11.29
N THR A 278 -11.45 -10.45 10.49
CA THR A 278 -10.21 -11.10 10.89
C THR A 278 -9.04 -10.16 10.69
N LEU A 279 -8.34 -9.82 11.76
CA LEU A 279 -7.10 -9.04 11.73
C LEU A 279 -5.89 -9.96 11.62
N PHE A 280 -5.06 -9.76 10.60
CA PHE A 280 -3.73 -10.36 10.45
C PHE A 280 -2.69 -9.36 10.95
N GLN A 281 -1.97 -9.72 12.01
CA GLN A 281 -0.97 -8.86 12.61
C GLN A 281 0.33 -8.86 11.80
N PRO A 282 1.06 -7.72 11.73
CA PRO A 282 2.35 -7.66 11.05
C PRO A 282 3.38 -8.56 11.76
N ALA A 283 4.14 -9.31 10.98
CA ALA A 283 5.18 -10.23 11.48
C ALA A 283 6.44 -9.50 11.97
N ALA A 284 6.60 -8.22 11.65
CA ALA A 284 7.76 -7.40 12.00
C ALA A 284 7.40 -5.92 11.99
N GLU A 285 8.25 -5.10 12.63
CA GLU A 285 8.13 -3.65 12.48
C GLU A 285 8.35 -3.24 11.02
N LYS A 286 7.53 -2.31 10.52
CA LYS A 286 7.50 -1.85 9.14
C LYS A 286 8.87 -1.33 8.66
N LEU A 287 9.57 -0.58 9.50
CA LEU A 287 10.90 -0.05 9.19
C LEU A 287 11.93 -1.17 8.99
N GLU A 288 11.95 -2.17 9.86
CA GLU A 288 12.86 -3.31 9.78
C GLU A 288 12.55 -4.22 8.58
N ALA A 289 11.26 -4.40 8.25
CA ALA A 289 10.84 -5.14 7.07
C ALA A 289 11.31 -4.45 5.78
N ARG A 290 11.16 -3.12 5.70
CA ARG A 290 11.60 -2.31 4.56
C ARG A 290 13.12 -2.31 4.42
N LYS A 291 13.84 -2.18 5.52
CA LYS A 291 15.31 -2.26 5.57
C LYS A 291 15.80 -3.62 5.04
N ARG A 292 15.20 -4.72 5.52
CA ARG A 292 15.51 -6.08 5.05
C ARG A 292 15.23 -6.26 3.56
N TRP A 293 14.08 -5.76 3.09
CA TRP A 293 13.71 -5.83 1.67
C TRP A 293 14.70 -5.09 0.78
N MET A 294 15.06 -3.83 1.11
CA MET A 294 16.06 -3.07 0.38
C MET A 294 17.42 -3.77 0.38
N LEU A 295 17.89 -4.21 1.56
CA LEU A 295 19.19 -4.89 1.69
C LEU A 295 19.23 -6.24 0.96
N SER A 296 18.12 -6.99 0.89
CA SER A 296 18.08 -8.25 0.15
C SER A 296 18.27 -8.06 -1.36
N ARG A 297 17.72 -6.97 -1.91
CA ARG A 297 17.85 -6.64 -3.34
C ARG A 297 19.21 -6.05 -3.73
N VAL A 298 19.94 -5.50 -2.77
CA VAL A 298 21.30 -4.99 -2.99
C VAL A 298 22.28 -6.11 -3.32
N ARG A 299 22.04 -7.35 -2.85
CA ARG A 299 22.96 -8.48 -3.07
C ARG A 299 23.12 -8.93 -4.53
N ASP A 300 22.16 -8.61 -5.39
CA ASP A 300 22.13 -9.05 -6.79
C ASP A 300 22.62 -8.00 -7.79
N SER A 301 22.92 -6.76 -7.37
CA SER A 301 23.33 -5.68 -8.26
C SER A 301 24.81 -5.30 -8.06
N ARG A 302 25.50 -4.92 -9.14
CA ARG A 302 26.78 -4.23 -9.08
C ARG A 302 26.58 -2.94 -8.31
N TRP A 303 27.16 -2.87 -7.11
CA TRP A 303 26.96 -1.87 -6.07
C TRP A 303 27.07 -0.44 -6.60
N GLY A 304 25.95 0.29 -6.66
CA GLY A 304 25.95 1.73 -6.84
C GLY A 304 26.13 2.41 -5.46
N GLU A 305 26.94 3.43 -5.42
CA GLU A 305 27.19 4.22 -4.21
C GLU A 305 27.23 5.70 -4.55
N ILE A 306 26.59 6.50 -3.71
CA ILE A 306 26.63 7.96 -3.79
C ILE A 306 27.34 8.47 -2.54
N ILE A 307 28.42 9.22 -2.73
CA ILE A 307 29.14 9.90 -1.66
C ILE A 307 28.49 11.27 -1.43
N VAL A 308 28.17 11.58 -0.20
CA VAL A 308 27.50 12.83 0.19
C VAL A 308 28.32 13.64 1.18
N ASP A 309 28.15 14.95 1.17
CA ASP A 309 28.79 15.84 2.12
C ASP A 309 28.17 15.77 3.53
N ASP A 310 28.89 16.33 4.52
CA ASP A 310 28.44 16.34 5.93
C ASP A 310 27.09 17.02 6.13
N GLY A 311 26.78 18.05 5.34
CA GLY A 311 25.50 18.74 5.38
C GLY A 311 24.36 17.82 4.97
N ALA A 312 24.54 17.05 3.91
CA ALA A 312 23.57 16.04 3.46
C ALA A 312 23.45 14.89 4.48
N VAL A 313 24.56 14.43 5.07
CA VAL A 313 24.54 13.43 6.15
C VAL A 313 23.66 13.90 7.30
N GLN A 314 23.88 15.12 7.80
CA GLN A 314 23.11 15.68 8.92
C GLN A 314 21.63 15.87 8.55
N ALA A 315 21.33 16.34 7.34
CA ALA A 315 19.96 16.51 6.88
C ALA A 315 19.22 15.16 6.78
N LEU A 316 19.84 14.15 6.21
CA LEU A 316 19.28 12.79 6.09
C LEU A 316 19.00 12.15 7.46
N LEU A 317 19.96 12.24 8.39
CA LEU A 317 19.82 11.62 9.71
C LEU A 317 18.80 12.30 10.61
N ASN A 318 18.70 13.63 10.55
CA ASN A 318 17.94 14.41 11.55
C ASN A 318 16.62 14.99 11.04
N GLN A 319 16.42 15.12 9.71
CA GLN A 319 15.27 15.86 9.15
C GLN A 319 14.35 15.00 8.26
N SER A 320 14.67 13.74 8.03
CA SER A 320 13.91 12.85 7.14
C SER A 320 13.63 13.47 5.76
N VAL A 321 14.63 14.08 5.15
CA VAL A 321 14.55 14.78 3.86
C VAL A 321 15.02 13.90 2.71
N SER A 322 14.72 14.31 1.48
CA SER A 322 15.24 13.71 0.25
C SER A 322 16.70 14.10 0.01
N LEU A 323 17.49 13.21 -0.62
CA LEU A 323 18.82 13.55 -1.10
C LEU A 323 18.71 14.37 -2.39
N LEU A 324 19.21 15.60 -2.35
CA LEU A 324 19.25 16.50 -3.49
C LEU A 324 20.64 16.53 -4.14
N PRO A 325 20.75 16.90 -5.43
CA PRO A 325 22.04 16.97 -6.14
C PRO A 325 23.10 17.84 -5.46
N PRO A 326 22.78 18.99 -4.79
CA PRO A 326 23.80 19.78 -4.11
C PRO A 326 24.59 19.03 -3.05
N GLY A 327 23.97 18.07 -2.35
CA GLY A 327 24.62 17.27 -1.31
C GLY A 327 25.46 16.10 -1.84
N VAL A 328 25.45 15.86 -3.15
CA VAL A 328 26.22 14.77 -3.77
C VAL A 328 27.62 15.24 -4.14
N LYS A 329 28.64 14.51 -3.68
CA LYS A 329 30.06 14.77 -3.94
C LYS A 329 30.65 13.87 -5.01
N ASP A 330 30.27 12.61 -5.02
CA ASP A 330 30.82 11.61 -5.94
C ASP A 330 29.82 10.48 -6.19
N VAL A 331 29.98 9.78 -7.30
CA VAL A 331 29.17 8.62 -7.71
C VAL A 331 30.08 7.45 -8.07
N LYS A 332 29.90 6.31 -7.42
CA LYS A 332 30.69 5.11 -7.66
C LYS A 332 29.82 3.96 -8.17
N GLY A 333 30.40 3.17 -9.05
CA GLY A 333 29.71 2.05 -9.70
C GLY A 333 28.82 2.47 -10.85
N GLN A 334 28.16 1.48 -11.46
CA GLN A 334 27.20 1.69 -12.53
C GLN A 334 25.82 1.20 -12.06
N PHE A 335 24.84 2.07 -12.12
CA PHE A 335 23.46 1.75 -11.77
C PHE A 335 22.50 2.57 -12.64
N GLN A 336 21.32 2.05 -12.79
CA GLN A 336 20.23 2.67 -13.53
C GLN A 336 19.20 3.29 -12.61
N ARG A 337 18.32 4.14 -13.16
CA ARG A 337 17.14 4.62 -12.47
C ARG A 337 16.30 3.44 -11.97
N GLY A 338 15.90 3.49 -10.68
CA GLY A 338 15.15 2.40 -10.03
C GLY A 338 16.03 1.37 -9.32
N ASP A 339 17.36 1.42 -9.48
CA ASP A 339 18.26 0.57 -8.72
C ASP A 339 18.39 1.04 -7.26
N ILE A 340 18.60 0.07 -6.37
CA ILE A 340 18.90 0.36 -4.97
C ILE A 340 20.39 0.61 -4.83
N ILE A 341 20.73 1.73 -4.22
CA ILE A 341 22.11 2.22 -4.03
C ILE A 341 22.36 2.51 -2.57
N PHE A 342 23.65 2.56 -2.19
CA PHE A 342 24.07 3.07 -0.89
C PHE A 342 24.34 4.58 -0.94
N ILE A 343 24.07 5.24 0.17
CA ILE A 343 24.43 6.63 0.43
C ILE A 343 25.46 6.59 1.56
N THR A 344 26.64 7.13 1.30
CA THR A 344 27.82 7.02 2.14
C THR A 344 28.40 8.40 2.41
N GLY A 345 28.78 8.68 3.64
CA GLY A 345 29.50 9.90 3.99
C GLY A 345 30.95 9.92 3.47
N GLU A 346 31.62 11.06 3.54
CA GLU A 346 33.03 11.21 3.14
C GLU A 346 33.98 10.32 3.99
N ASP A 347 33.56 9.95 5.20
CA ASP A 347 34.25 9.02 6.10
C ASP A 347 34.08 7.53 5.74
N ALA A 348 33.48 7.24 4.58
CA ALA A 348 33.11 5.91 4.09
C ALA A 348 32.09 5.15 4.97
N GLN A 349 31.40 5.84 5.90
CA GLN A 349 30.30 5.24 6.64
C GLN A 349 29.02 5.20 5.78
N ARG A 350 28.39 4.05 5.66
CA ARG A 350 27.08 3.91 5.00
C ARG A 350 25.98 4.46 5.89
N ILE A 351 25.37 5.54 5.43
CA ILE A 351 24.34 6.28 6.16
C ILE A 351 22.95 5.71 5.88
N ALA A 352 22.70 5.41 4.59
CA ALA A 352 21.38 4.97 4.11
C ALA A 352 21.51 4.06 2.90
N CYS A 353 20.39 3.44 2.52
CA CYS A 353 20.17 2.89 1.19
C CYS A 353 18.86 3.45 0.63
N GLY A 354 18.74 3.52 -0.70
CA GLY A 354 17.56 4.06 -1.33
C GLY A 354 17.48 3.76 -2.82
N ILE A 355 16.32 4.05 -3.41
CA ILE A 355 16.07 3.85 -4.83
C ILE A 355 16.49 5.12 -5.58
N ALA A 356 17.38 4.98 -6.57
CA ALA A 356 17.90 6.10 -7.35
C ALA A 356 16.85 6.63 -8.34
N ASN A 357 16.65 7.95 -8.37
CA ASN A 357 15.76 8.62 -9.33
C ASN A 357 16.45 8.86 -10.70
N TYR A 358 17.76 8.78 -10.75
CA TYR A 358 18.57 9.00 -11.94
C TYR A 358 19.65 7.91 -12.06
N ALA A 359 20.13 7.65 -13.27
CA ALA A 359 21.26 6.76 -13.50
C ALA A 359 22.57 7.38 -12.99
N ALA A 360 23.59 6.56 -12.74
CA ALA A 360 24.89 7.01 -12.24
C ALA A 360 25.50 8.12 -13.11
N GLU A 361 25.45 7.98 -14.43
CA GLU A 361 25.95 8.96 -15.41
C GLU A 361 25.22 10.30 -15.31
N ASP A 362 23.89 10.27 -15.12
CA ASP A 362 23.09 11.47 -14.98
C ASP A 362 23.38 12.18 -13.65
N ILE A 363 23.52 11.42 -12.55
CA ILE A 363 23.85 11.98 -11.24
C ILE A 363 25.23 12.65 -11.29
N ALA A 364 26.22 12.02 -11.95
CA ALA A 364 27.55 12.60 -12.12
C ALA A 364 27.54 13.96 -12.86
N ARG A 365 26.54 14.18 -13.77
CA ARG A 365 26.39 15.44 -14.48
C ARG A 365 25.70 16.55 -13.67
N ILE A 366 24.86 16.17 -12.68
CA ILE A 366 24.06 17.12 -11.89
C ILE A 366 24.55 17.27 -10.46
N MET A 367 25.49 16.44 -9.96
CA MET A 367 26.02 16.51 -8.59
C MET A 367 26.59 17.91 -8.30
N GLY A 368 26.36 18.38 -7.07
CA GLY A 368 26.79 19.70 -6.61
C GLY A 368 25.97 20.86 -7.18
N LEU A 369 25.00 20.61 -8.05
CA LEU A 369 24.19 21.66 -8.70
C LEU A 369 22.81 21.79 -8.03
N ARG A 370 22.21 22.99 -8.16
CA ARG A 370 20.83 23.18 -7.69
C ARG A 370 19.84 22.39 -8.53
N SER A 371 18.80 21.85 -7.90
CA SER A 371 17.81 20.97 -8.53
C SER A 371 17.07 21.62 -9.72
N GLU A 372 16.92 22.97 -9.74
CA GLU A 372 16.29 23.68 -10.85
C GLU A 372 17.09 23.59 -12.15
N ARG A 373 18.37 23.22 -12.08
CA ARG A 373 19.23 23.09 -13.26
C ARG A 373 19.18 21.73 -13.93
N ILE A 374 18.56 20.72 -13.29
CA ILE A 374 18.50 19.34 -13.79
C ILE A 374 17.96 19.30 -15.23
N GLN A 375 16.78 19.88 -15.45
CA GLN A 375 16.13 19.92 -16.76
C GLN A 375 17.01 20.50 -17.85
N GLY A 376 17.74 21.58 -17.54
CA GLY A 376 18.63 22.26 -18.50
C GLY A 376 19.88 21.45 -18.84
N ILE A 377 20.33 20.56 -17.94
CA ILE A 377 21.56 19.78 -18.12
C ILE A 377 21.28 18.43 -18.75
N LEU A 378 20.24 17.75 -18.29
CA LEU A 378 19.89 16.40 -18.75
C LEU A 378 18.94 16.42 -19.96
N GLY A 379 18.15 17.49 -20.13
CA GLY A 379 17.06 17.56 -21.11
C GLY A 379 15.75 16.95 -20.60
N PHE A 380 15.76 16.31 -19.41
CA PHE A 380 14.61 15.74 -18.73
C PHE A 380 14.75 15.86 -17.20
N GLN A 381 13.64 15.67 -16.47
CA GLN A 381 13.64 15.70 -15.02
C GLN A 381 12.61 14.71 -14.49
N TYR A 382 13.04 13.79 -13.61
CA TYR A 382 12.16 12.81 -12.93
C TYR A 382 11.75 13.25 -11.53
N GLY A 383 12.28 14.35 -11.04
CA GLY A 383 12.08 14.93 -9.71
C GLY A 383 13.25 15.85 -9.39
N GLN A 384 13.15 16.58 -8.30
CA GLN A 384 14.23 17.47 -7.84
C GLN A 384 15.35 16.73 -7.09
N GLU A 385 15.06 15.50 -6.65
CA GLU A 385 15.88 14.69 -5.77
C GLU A 385 16.58 13.55 -6.51
N VAL A 386 17.77 13.24 -6.06
CA VAL A 386 18.55 12.07 -6.47
C VAL A 386 17.96 10.79 -5.85
N VAL A 387 17.56 10.88 -4.58
CA VAL A 387 16.81 9.85 -3.86
C VAL A 387 15.72 10.53 -3.05
N HIS A 388 14.48 10.18 -3.32
CA HIS A 388 13.34 10.72 -2.58
C HIS A 388 13.27 10.14 -1.16
N ARG A 389 12.89 10.94 -0.16
CA ARG A 389 12.78 10.51 1.26
C ARG A 389 11.92 9.26 1.44
N ASN A 390 10.84 9.14 0.68
CA ASN A 390 9.95 7.97 0.71
C ASN A 390 10.60 6.72 0.09
N ASN A 391 11.72 6.84 -0.59
CA ASN A 391 12.50 5.78 -1.24
C ASN A 391 13.85 5.54 -0.56
N LEU A 392 14.03 6.03 0.68
CA LEU A 392 15.26 5.99 1.46
C LEU A 392 15.02 5.29 2.80
N VAL A 393 15.98 4.52 3.26
CA VAL A 393 16.01 3.90 4.60
C VAL A 393 17.37 4.13 5.24
N LEU A 394 17.37 4.67 6.46
CA LEU A 394 18.60 4.86 7.23
C LEU A 394 19.15 3.51 7.71
N LEU A 395 20.46 3.36 7.65
CA LEU A 395 21.18 2.15 8.09
C LEU A 395 21.80 2.32 9.47
N THR A 396 22.04 3.56 9.89
CA THR A 396 22.55 3.93 11.22
C THR A 396 21.38 4.34 12.12
N GLU A 397 21.39 3.90 13.38
CA GLU A 397 20.48 4.44 14.39
C GLU A 397 20.89 5.89 14.66
N SER A 398 19.93 6.81 14.72
CA SER A 398 20.15 8.18 15.17
C SER A 398 20.69 8.12 16.60
N THR A 399 21.98 8.44 16.79
CA THR A 399 22.52 8.70 18.13
C THR A 399 21.82 9.91 18.69
N SER A 400 20.84 9.71 19.56
CA SER A 400 20.25 10.77 20.37
C SER A 400 21.35 11.30 21.29
N THR A 401 21.98 12.41 20.89
CA THR A 401 22.86 13.21 21.75
C THR A 401 22.00 13.85 22.82
N GLY A 402 22.06 13.36 24.05
CA GLY A 402 21.36 14.00 25.18
C GLY A 402 21.48 13.26 26.49
N GLY A 403 22.67 13.22 27.08
CA GLY A 403 22.85 12.75 28.43
C GLY A 403 24.27 12.94 28.89
N LYS A 404 24.65 14.16 29.29
CA LYS A 404 25.87 14.35 30.09
C LYS A 404 25.79 13.47 31.32
N PRO A 405 26.82 12.66 31.65
CA PRO A 405 26.94 12.09 32.98
C PRO A 405 27.24 13.22 33.94
N THR A 406 26.39 13.48 34.89
CA THR A 406 26.68 14.28 36.07
C THR A 406 27.68 13.51 36.92
N ASP A 407 28.89 14.04 36.96
CA ASP A 407 29.93 13.73 37.90
C ASP A 407 29.42 13.99 39.33
N THR A 408 29.21 12.96 40.13
CA THR A 408 29.09 13.08 41.57
C THR A 408 30.25 12.33 42.21
N ASP A 409 31.30 13.10 42.40
CA ASP A 409 32.38 12.84 43.34
C ASP A 409 31.78 12.63 44.75
N THR A 410 32.01 11.51 45.36
CA THR A 410 32.01 11.37 46.83
C THR A 410 33.11 10.38 47.25
N ARG A 411 34.20 10.96 47.68
CA ARG A 411 35.19 10.36 48.59
C ARG A 411 34.48 9.91 49.86
N SER A 412 34.84 8.75 50.35
CA SER A 412 35.32 8.52 51.75
C SER A 412 35.71 7.06 51.95
N ARG A 413 36.95 6.87 52.26
CA ARG A 413 37.52 5.85 53.12
C ARG A 413 37.63 6.47 54.54
N PRO A 414 38.03 5.78 55.68
CA PRO A 414 38.17 4.34 55.93
C PRO A 414 37.61 3.99 57.33
N THR A 415 37.40 2.74 57.64
CA THR A 415 38.06 1.95 58.73
C THR A 415 37.46 0.54 58.70
#